data_c6c875e59c5e7fedd801aab38e8f9b6c
#
_entry.id   c6c875e59c5e7fedd801aab38e8f9b6c
#
_cell.length_a   1.000
_cell.length_b   1.000
_cell.length_c   1.000
_cell.angle_alpha   90.00
_cell.angle_beta   90.00
_cell.angle_gamma   90.00
#
_symmetry.space_group_name_H-M   'P 1'
#
loop_
_entity.id
_entity.type
_entity.pdbx_description
1 polymer ?
#
loop_
_entity_poly.entity_id
_entity_poly.type
_entity_poly.pdbx_seq_one_letter_code
_entity_poly.pdbx_strand_id
1 'polypeptide(L)'
;MAFPCPRCGDRYTQSLPMAYGSGTYVRNWRSRSGYRGTTTSQSLIGNLASPPSKRKLWKPLLCLLLVTLWFAPFYVFAWEQMVGSGPSHVPTSIGDSRREHRGQQTQARQMPSVAENAQSVLIVLAFGATLEALTLWWMVRTIRFNRQIYPELLRDWQLRFMCRQCGTVFYPPDALAPVVTGR
;
A
#
# COMPACT_ATOMS: atom_id res chain seq x y z
N MET A 1 16.90 -36.98 7.17
CA MET A 1 15.99 -38.14 6.89
C MET A 1 15.26 -37.85 5.61
N ALA A 2 15.23 -38.79 4.65
CA ALA A 2 14.51 -38.59 3.38
C ALA A 2 13.15 -39.27 3.48
N PHE A 3 12.07 -38.56 3.25
CA PHE A 3 10.71 -39.08 3.26
C PHE A 3 10.36 -39.58 1.86
N PRO A 4 9.75 -40.77 1.70
CA PRO A 4 9.30 -41.22 0.37
C PRO A 4 8.18 -40.33 -0.13
N CYS A 5 8.21 -40.05 -1.42
CA CYS A 5 7.16 -39.26 -2.06
C CYS A 5 5.83 -40.02 -2.06
N PRO A 6 4.72 -39.45 -1.62
CA PRO A 6 3.43 -40.13 -1.57
C PRO A 6 2.87 -40.43 -2.97
N ARG A 7 3.37 -39.76 -4.04
CA ARG A 7 2.88 -39.95 -5.40
C ARG A 7 3.68 -40.96 -6.22
N CYS A 8 5.01 -40.91 -6.14
CA CYS A 8 5.86 -41.80 -6.97
C CYS A 8 6.74 -42.77 -6.15
N GLY A 9 6.69 -42.71 -4.83
CA GLY A 9 7.48 -43.55 -3.94
C GLY A 9 8.98 -43.25 -3.86
N ASP A 10 9.42 -42.26 -4.65
CA ASP A 10 10.83 -41.89 -4.74
C ASP A 10 11.34 -41.28 -3.41
N ARG A 11 12.59 -41.56 -3.07
CA ARG A 11 13.26 -41.07 -1.85
C ARG A 11 14.04 -39.78 -2.08
N TYR A 12 14.13 -39.29 -3.35
CA TYR A 12 14.79 -38.01 -3.67
C TYR A 12 13.87 -36.81 -3.39
N THR A 13 13.59 -36.65 -2.11
CA THR A 13 12.78 -35.53 -1.60
C THR A 13 13.66 -34.56 -0.83
N GLN A 14 13.37 -33.29 -0.96
CA GLN A 14 14.06 -32.20 -0.27
C GLN A 14 13.08 -31.17 0.28
N SER A 15 13.44 -30.49 1.37
CA SER A 15 12.62 -29.38 1.90
C SER A 15 12.53 -28.25 0.90
N LEU A 16 11.40 -27.51 0.88
CA LEU A 16 11.22 -26.36 -0.02
C LEU A 16 12.33 -25.29 0.13
N PRO A 17 12.82 -24.97 1.35
CA PRO A 17 13.95 -24.05 1.49
C PRO A 17 15.23 -24.54 0.80
N MET A 18 15.54 -25.82 0.88
CA MET A 18 16.68 -26.42 0.18
C MET A 18 16.49 -26.38 -1.33
N ALA A 19 15.30 -26.72 -1.82
CA ALA A 19 14.95 -26.68 -3.24
C ALA A 19 15.08 -25.28 -3.81
N TYR A 20 14.61 -24.29 -3.07
CA TYR A 20 14.73 -22.88 -3.43
C TYR A 20 16.20 -22.45 -3.47
N GLY A 21 16.99 -22.76 -2.42
CA GLY A 21 18.40 -22.40 -2.35
C GLY A 21 19.22 -23.02 -3.46
N SER A 22 19.02 -24.31 -3.74
CA SER A 22 19.72 -25.01 -4.84
C SER A 22 19.29 -24.58 -6.25
N GLY A 23 18.05 -24.08 -6.37
CA GLY A 23 17.50 -23.58 -7.64
C GLY A 23 17.75 -22.10 -7.92
N THR A 24 18.37 -21.38 -6.99
CA THR A 24 18.62 -19.93 -7.13
C THR A 24 20.10 -19.67 -7.33
N TYR A 25 20.43 -19.07 -8.46
CA TYR A 25 21.82 -18.70 -8.80
C TYR A 25 21.97 -17.19 -8.75
N VAL A 26 22.95 -16.74 -7.98
CA VAL A 26 23.35 -15.32 -7.93
C VAL A 26 24.63 -15.15 -8.71
N ARG A 27 24.57 -14.43 -9.81
CA ARG A 27 25.74 -14.10 -10.61
C ARG A 27 26.10 -12.63 -10.43
N ASN A 28 27.28 -12.39 -9.88
CA ASN A 28 27.87 -11.06 -9.84
C ASN A 28 28.57 -10.78 -11.16
N TRP A 29 28.27 -9.64 -11.77
CA TRP A 29 28.94 -9.20 -12.99
C TRP A 29 29.52 -7.80 -12.80
N ARG A 30 30.64 -7.57 -13.48
CA ARG A 30 31.30 -6.27 -13.51
C ARG A 30 31.41 -5.83 -14.96
N SER A 31 30.85 -4.67 -15.28
CA SER A 31 31.00 -4.07 -16.60
C SER A 31 32.42 -3.48 -16.76
N ARG A 32 32.90 -3.38 -18.03
CA ARG A 32 34.14 -2.67 -18.36
C ARG A 32 34.14 -1.21 -17.87
N SER A 33 32.97 -0.59 -17.77
CA SER A 33 32.77 0.78 -17.26
C SER A 33 32.80 0.90 -15.75
N GLY A 34 33.12 -0.18 -15.01
CA GLY A 34 33.22 -0.17 -13.55
C GLY A 34 31.91 -0.43 -12.79
N TYR A 35 30.78 -0.50 -13.47
CA TYR A 35 29.51 -0.83 -12.83
C TYR A 35 29.49 -2.28 -12.37
N ARG A 36 29.04 -2.48 -11.12
CA ARG A 36 28.81 -3.80 -10.54
C ARG A 36 27.34 -4.06 -10.45
N GLY A 37 26.90 -5.23 -10.87
CA GLY A 37 25.51 -5.67 -10.76
C GLY A 37 25.43 -7.11 -10.30
N THR A 38 24.30 -7.44 -9.68
CA THR A 38 23.94 -8.82 -9.33
C THR A 38 22.74 -9.22 -10.14
N THR A 39 22.83 -10.36 -10.83
CA THR A 39 21.70 -10.95 -11.52
C THR A 39 21.31 -12.23 -10.80
N THR A 40 20.05 -12.32 -10.38
CA THR A 40 19.52 -13.55 -9.78
C THR A 40 18.72 -14.28 -10.83
N SER A 41 19.15 -15.49 -11.18
CA SER A 41 18.40 -16.39 -12.04
C SER A 41 17.87 -17.55 -11.22
N GLN A 42 16.64 -17.97 -11.51
CA GLN A 42 15.98 -19.08 -10.84
C GLN A 42 15.71 -20.19 -11.86
N SER A 43 16.05 -21.41 -11.48
CA SER A 43 15.62 -22.59 -12.21
C SER A 43 14.10 -22.80 -12.02
N LEU A 44 13.50 -23.64 -12.87
CA LEU A 44 12.08 -24.00 -12.75
C LEU A 44 11.76 -24.55 -11.33
N ILE A 45 12.68 -25.33 -10.77
CA ILE A 45 12.54 -25.87 -9.40
C ILE A 45 12.59 -24.74 -8.38
N GLY A 46 13.50 -23.78 -8.50
CA GLY A 46 13.58 -22.63 -7.62
C GLY A 46 12.31 -21.78 -7.64
N ASN A 47 11.72 -21.60 -8.83
CA ASN A 47 10.44 -20.87 -8.97
C ASN A 47 9.28 -21.59 -8.27
N LEU A 48 9.17 -22.91 -8.44
CA LEU A 48 8.13 -23.73 -7.80
C LEU A 48 8.29 -23.78 -6.27
N ALA A 49 9.52 -23.74 -5.78
CA ALA A 49 9.85 -23.74 -4.37
C ALA A 49 9.92 -22.32 -3.75
N SER A 50 9.52 -21.27 -4.49
CA SER A 50 9.66 -19.90 -4.03
C SER A 50 8.91 -19.62 -2.71
N PRO A 51 9.53 -18.92 -1.75
CA PRO A 51 8.89 -18.57 -0.50
C PRO A 51 7.75 -17.58 -0.72
N PRO A 52 6.74 -17.56 0.16
CA PRO A 52 5.71 -16.56 0.14
C PRO A 52 6.32 -15.16 0.23
N SER A 53 5.82 -14.21 -0.54
CA SER A 53 6.34 -12.85 -0.57
C SER A 53 5.62 -11.93 0.41
N LYS A 54 6.38 -11.10 1.12
CA LYS A 54 5.82 -10.01 1.92
C LYS A 54 5.13 -8.98 1.03
N ARG A 55 4.01 -8.44 1.49
CA ARG A 55 3.38 -7.31 0.80
C ARG A 55 4.20 -6.04 1.03
N LYS A 56 4.49 -5.34 -0.06
CA LYS A 56 5.31 -4.12 -0.02
C LYS A 56 4.49 -2.97 0.57
N LEU A 57 4.93 -2.43 1.70
CA LEU A 57 4.28 -1.31 2.40
C LEU A 57 4.46 0.04 1.69
N TRP A 58 5.49 0.19 0.86
CA TRP A 58 5.78 1.45 0.20
C TRP A 58 4.68 1.90 -0.77
N LYS A 59 3.95 0.94 -1.38
CA LYS A 59 2.85 1.26 -2.32
C LYS A 59 1.70 2.01 -1.65
N PRO A 60 1.08 1.49 -0.55
CA PRO A 60 0.03 2.25 0.13
C PRO A 60 0.55 3.54 0.77
N LEU A 61 1.81 3.57 1.24
CA LEU A 61 2.42 4.77 1.80
C LEU A 61 2.60 5.87 0.74
N LEU A 62 3.08 5.51 -0.44
CA LEU A 62 3.21 6.45 -1.57
C LEU A 62 1.83 6.97 -2.01
N CYS A 63 0.84 6.08 -2.08
CA CYS A 63 -0.53 6.45 -2.43
C CYS A 63 -1.11 7.44 -1.40
N LEU A 64 -0.93 7.18 -0.12
CA LEU A 64 -1.34 8.09 0.96
C LEU A 64 -0.68 9.47 0.80
N LEU A 65 0.64 9.50 0.60
CA LEU A 65 1.40 10.75 0.43
C LEU A 65 0.91 11.55 -0.79
N LEU A 66 0.64 10.88 -1.90
CA LEU A 66 0.12 11.56 -3.09
C LEU A 66 -1.30 12.11 -2.87
N VAL A 67 -2.16 11.37 -2.19
CA VAL A 67 -3.52 11.82 -1.87
C VAL A 67 -3.47 13.03 -0.93
N THR A 68 -2.70 12.95 0.16
CA THR A 68 -2.58 14.08 1.11
C THR A 68 -1.98 15.32 0.45
N LEU A 69 -0.95 15.16 -0.39
CA LEU A 69 -0.34 16.28 -1.11
C LEU A 69 -1.31 16.93 -2.09
N TRP A 70 -2.12 16.12 -2.79
CA TRP A 70 -3.12 16.61 -3.72
C TRP A 70 -4.24 17.39 -3.04
N PHE A 71 -4.70 16.91 -1.88
CA PHE A 71 -5.78 17.56 -1.14
C PHE A 71 -5.32 18.64 -0.16
N ALA A 72 -4.01 18.74 0.14
CA ALA A 72 -3.46 19.74 1.06
C ALA A 72 -3.94 21.19 0.79
N PRO A 73 -3.92 21.71 -0.46
CA PRO A 73 -4.39 23.08 -0.72
C PRO A 73 -5.87 23.27 -0.40
N PHE A 74 -6.70 22.24 -0.59
CA PHE A 74 -8.13 22.31 -0.26
C PHE A 74 -8.37 22.31 1.25
N TYR A 75 -7.57 21.56 2.02
CA TYR A 75 -7.64 21.58 3.48
C TYR A 75 -7.21 22.93 4.05
N VAL A 76 -6.13 23.53 3.51
CA VAL A 76 -5.69 24.88 3.91
C VAL A 76 -6.76 25.90 3.59
N PHE A 77 -7.32 25.88 2.38
CA PHE A 77 -8.40 26.78 2.00
C PHE A 77 -9.64 26.65 2.89
N ALA A 78 -10.06 25.40 3.19
CA ALA A 78 -11.19 25.17 4.09
C ALA A 78 -10.90 25.69 5.50
N TRP A 79 -9.68 25.51 5.99
CA TRP A 79 -9.23 26.02 7.28
C TRP A 79 -9.31 27.55 7.35
N GLU A 80 -8.80 28.24 6.32
CA GLU A 80 -8.86 29.71 6.24
C GLU A 80 -10.30 30.21 6.24
N GLN A 81 -11.22 29.53 5.56
CA GLN A 81 -12.65 29.87 5.59
C GLN A 81 -13.27 29.72 6.98
N MET A 82 -12.88 28.69 7.73
CA MET A 82 -13.40 28.46 9.10
C MET A 82 -12.84 29.46 10.10
N VAL A 83 -11.55 29.75 10.04
CA VAL A 83 -10.86 30.63 10.99
C VAL A 83 -11.03 32.11 10.61
N GLY A 84 -11.03 32.41 9.31
CA GLY A 84 -11.17 33.78 8.79
C GLY A 84 -12.59 34.36 8.89
N SER A 85 -13.60 33.55 9.27
CA SER A 85 -14.98 34.02 9.50
C SER A 85 -15.18 34.71 10.87
N GLY A 86 -14.08 35.14 11.52
CA GLY A 86 -14.17 36.05 12.65
C GLY A 86 -14.96 37.32 12.26
N PRO A 87 -15.74 37.91 13.17
CA PRO A 87 -16.60 39.06 12.88
C PRO A 87 -15.72 40.16 12.27
N SER A 88 -15.84 40.34 10.95
CA SER A 88 -15.24 41.46 10.24
C SER A 88 -15.73 42.72 10.95
N HIS A 89 -14.81 43.44 11.58
CA HIS A 89 -15.04 44.78 12.06
C HIS A 89 -15.65 45.57 10.88
N VAL A 90 -16.95 45.77 11.00
CA VAL A 90 -17.63 46.77 10.12
C VAL A 90 -16.93 48.07 10.38
N PRO A 91 -16.21 48.62 9.40
CA PRO A 91 -15.72 49.97 9.57
C PRO A 91 -16.94 50.88 9.59
N THR A 92 -17.25 51.41 10.77
CA THR A 92 -18.25 52.48 10.91
C THR A 92 -17.66 53.72 10.26
N SER A 93 -17.77 53.84 8.95
CA SER A 93 -17.51 55.05 8.22
C SER A 93 -18.75 55.94 8.34
N ILE A 94 -18.72 56.72 9.40
CA ILE A 94 -19.56 57.91 9.51
C ILE A 94 -18.97 58.97 8.58
N GLY A 95 -19.74 59.42 7.62
CA GLY A 95 -19.53 60.67 6.93
C GLY A 95 -19.12 60.54 5.47
N ASP A 96 -19.95 60.69 4.53
CA ASP A 96 -20.18 61.94 3.84
C ASP A 96 -21.13 61.75 2.66
N SER A 97 -22.17 62.53 2.67
CA SER A 97 -23.18 62.62 1.63
C SER A 97 -22.67 63.41 0.46
N ARG A 98 -23.13 63.07 -0.73
CA ARG A 98 -23.16 63.87 -1.96
C ARG A 98 -22.00 63.61 -2.93
N ARG A 99 -22.27 62.81 -3.93
CA ARG A 99 -22.22 63.25 -5.33
C ARG A 99 -22.44 62.15 -6.36
N GLU A 100 -23.35 62.46 -7.25
CA GLU A 100 -23.38 62.14 -8.67
C GLU A 100 -23.85 60.77 -9.12
N HIS A 101 -25.15 60.78 -9.44
CA HIS A 101 -25.73 60.02 -10.55
C HIS A 101 -24.92 60.15 -11.82
N ARG A 102 -24.23 59.13 -12.22
CA ARG A 102 -23.96 58.86 -13.64
C ARG A 102 -23.79 57.37 -13.88
N GLY A 103 -24.76 56.90 -14.70
CA GLY A 103 -24.88 55.53 -15.16
C GLY A 103 -23.59 54.74 -15.35
N GLN A 104 -23.43 53.77 -14.52
CA GLN A 104 -22.74 52.55 -14.85
C GLN A 104 -23.73 51.44 -14.58
N GLN A 105 -24.35 50.94 -15.64
CA GLN A 105 -24.86 49.59 -15.67
C GLN A 105 -23.64 48.65 -15.48
N THR A 106 -23.17 48.58 -14.25
CA THR A 106 -22.27 47.53 -13.82
C THR A 106 -23.10 46.27 -13.92
N GLN A 107 -22.79 45.46 -14.94
CA GLN A 107 -23.16 44.04 -14.98
C GLN A 107 -22.98 43.52 -13.55
N ALA A 108 -24.08 43.32 -12.87
CA ALA A 108 -24.09 42.54 -11.64
C ALA A 108 -23.58 41.14 -12.04
N ARG A 109 -22.26 40.99 -12.04
CA ARG A 109 -21.63 39.69 -12.08
C ARG A 109 -22.24 38.97 -10.91
N GLN A 110 -23.19 38.07 -11.16
CA GLN A 110 -23.77 37.19 -10.19
C GLN A 110 -22.61 36.45 -9.57
N MET A 111 -22.11 36.95 -8.44
CA MET A 111 -21.20 36.20 -7.60
C MET A 111 -21.95 34.93 -7.20
N PRO A 112 -21.41 33.76 -7.51
CA PRO A 112 -22.04 32.51 -7.08
C PRO A 112 -22.34 32.62 -5.59
N SER A 113 -23.54 32.25 -5.18
CA SER A 113 -23.97 32.40 -3.80
C SER A 113 -22.99 31.67 -2.88
N VAL A 114 -22.66 32.28 -1.74
CA VAL A 114 -21.74 31.67 -0.73
C VAL A 114 -22.14 30.23 -0.39
N ALA A 115 -23.44 29.92 -0.47
CA ALA A 115 -23.99 28.58 -0.23
C ALA A 115 -23.56 27.56 -1.31
N GLU A 116 -23.52 27.94 -2.60
CA GLU A 116 -23.09 27.03 -3.68
C GLU A 116 -21.59 26.70 -3.56
N ASN A 117 -20.78 27.67 -3.18
CA ASN A 117 -19.35 27.47 -2.96
C ASN A 117 -19.10 26.55 -1.75
N ALA A 118 -19.85 26.73 -0.65
CA ALA A 118 -19.73 25.89 0.54
C ALA A 118 -20.06 24.42 0.25
N GLN A 119 -21.10 24.16 -0.54
CA GLN A 119 -21.48 22.79 -0.92
C GLN A 119 -20.40 22.11 -1.75
N SER A 120 -19.80 22.81 -2.70
CA SER A 120 -18.72 22.28 -3.54
C SER A 120 -17.48 21.93 -2.70
N VAL A 121 -17.11 22.78 -1.75
CA VAL A 121 -15.99 22.53 -0.83
C VAL A 121 -16.24 21.29 0.03
N LEU A 122 -17.46 21.14 0.59
CA LEU A 122 -17.82 19.97 1.40
C LEU A 122 -17.75 18.68 0.61
N ILE A 123 -18.18 18.67 -0.66
CA ILE A 123 -18.08 17.48 -1.53
C ILE A 123 -16.62 17.09 -1.75
N VAL A 124 -15.74 18.05 -2.04
CA VAL A 124 -14.31 17.80 -2.27
C VAL A 124 -13.65 17.27 -0.99
N LEU A 125 -13.94 17.85 0.17
CA LEU A 125 -13.42 17.39 1.45
C LEU A 125 -13.91 15.98 1.81
N ALA A 126 -15.18 15.68 1.60
CA ALA A 126 -15.74 14.35 1.83
C ALA A 126 -15.09 13.31 0.92
N PHE A 127 -14.86 13.64 -0.36
CA PHE A 127 -14.18 12.75 -1.30
C PHE A 127 -12.71 12.53 -0.90
N GLY A 128 -11.99 13.58 -0.51
CA GLY A 128 -10.62 13.49 0.00
C GLY A 128 -10.53 12.58 1.23
N ALA A 129 -11.38 12.81 2.23
CA ALA A 129 -11.44 12.01 3.45
C ALA A 129 -11.75 10.52 3.18
N THR A 130 -12.63 10.21 2.21
CA THR A 130 -12.92 8.83 1.84
C THR A 130 -11.71 8.14 1.20
N LEU A 131 -10.97 8.82 0.33
CA LEU A 131 -9.74 8.28 -0.28
C LEU A 131 -8.65 8.04 0.76
N GLU A 132 -8.47 8.97 1.70
CA GLU A 132 -7.53 8.80 2.82
C GLU A 132 -7.91 7.61 3.70
N ALA A 133 -9.18 7.46 4.06
CA ALA A 133 -9.67 6.34 4.84
C ALA A 133 -9.43 4.99 4.12
N LEU A 134 -9.65 4.91 2.81
CA LEU A 134 -9.39 3.72 2.01
C LEU A 134 -7.90 3.38 1.96
N THR A 135 -7.03 4.37 1.80
CA THR A 135 -5.57 4.16 1.77
C THR A 135 -5.04 3.72 3.13
N LEU A 136 -5.53 4.29 4.22
CA LEU A 136 -5.23 3.87 5.59
C LEU A 136 -5.70 2.44 5.85
N TRP A 137 -6.93 2.09 5.45
CA TRP A 137 -7.45 0.73 5.57
C TRP A 137 -6.58 -0.27 4.81
N TRP A 138 -6.16 0.06 3.57
CA TRP A 138 -5.25 -0.78 2.79
C TRP A 138 -3.90 -0.95 3.49
N MET A 139 -3.35 0.12 4.06
CA MET A 139 -2.10 0.08 4.83
C MET A 139 -2.23 -0.84 6.05
N VAL A 140 -3.28 -0.68 6.86
CA VAL A 140 -3.55 -1.53 8.02
C VAL A 140 -3.70 -3.00 7.62
N ARG A 141 -4.45 -3.27 6.54
CA ARG A 141 -4.59 -4.64 6.00
C ARG A 141 -3.25 -5.24 5.58
N THR A 142 -2.38 -4.44 4.97
CA THR A 142 -1.03 -4.89 4.56
C THR A 142 -0.14 -5.19 5.76
N ILE A 143 -0.19 -4.33 6.80
CA ILE A 143 0.55 -4.54 8.05
C ILE A 143 0.06 -5.81 8.77
N ARG A 144 -1.25 -5.98 8.89
CA ARG A 144 -1.85 -7.19 9.51
C ARG A 144 -1.43 -8.45 8.77
N PHE A 145 -1.49 -8.44 7.43
CA PHE A 145 -1.03 -9.56 6.62
C PHE A 145 0.44 -9.90 6.91
N ASN A 146 1.32 -8.88 6.90
CA ASN A 146 2.74 -9.09 7.11
C ASN A 146 3.10 -9.54 8.54
N ARG A 147 2.29 -9.14 9.55
CA ARG A 147 2.54 -9.49 10.96
C ARG A 147 1.91 -10.81 11.39
N GLN A 148 0.73 -11.12 10.90
CA GLN A 148 -0.07 -12.26 11.36
C GLN A 148 -0.02 -13.43 10.38
N ILE A 149 -0.33 -13.17 9.11
CA ILE A 149 -0.51 -14.23 8.11
C ILE A 149 0.84 -14.68 7.51
N TYR A 150 1.72 -13.72 7.22
CA TYR A 150 2.98 -14.04 6.57
C TYR A 150 3.89 -14.99 7.37
N PRO A 151 4.08 -14.84 8.71
CA PRO A 151 4.90 -15.76 9.46
C PRO A 151 4.34 -17.19 9.49
N GLU A 152 3.02 -17.34 9.51
CA GLU A 152 2.36 -18.65 9.43
C GLU A 152 2.59 -19.30 8.06
N LEU A 153 2.40 -18.54 6.97
CA LEU A 153 2.69 -19.00 5.61
C LEU A 153 4.17 -19.39 5.44
N LEU A 154 5.08 -18.63 6.05
CA LEU A 154 6.51 -18.92 5.98
C LEU A 154 6.85 -20.19 6.75
N ARG A 155 6.26 -20.38 7.94
CA ARG A 155 6.42 -21.61 8.73
C ARG A 155 5.87 -22.82 7.97
N ASP A 156 4.68 -22.68 7.40
CA ASP A 156 4.05 -23.72 6.59
C ASP A 156 4.93 -24.10 5.38
N TRP A 157 5.47 -23.10 4.68
CA TRP A 157 6.41 -23.31 3.58
C TRP A 157 7.69 -24.03 4.02
N GLN A 158 8.22 -23.72 5.21
CA GLN A 158 9.42 -24.39 5.75
C GLN A 158 9.20 -25.87 6.07
N LEU A 159 7.98 -26.28 6.40
CA LEU A 159 7.62 -27.65 6.73
C LEU A 159 7.31 -28.53 5.52
N ARG A 160 7.16 -27.93 4.33
CA ARG A 160 6.85 -28.67 3.10
C ARG A 160 8.10 -29.24 2.46
N PHE A 161 7.90 -30.40 1.84
CA PHE A 161 8.89 -31.11 1.03
C PHE A 161 8.45 -31.17 -0.42
N MET A 162 9.41 -31.23 -1.33
CA MET A 162 9.19 -31.41 -2.75
C MET A 162 9.95 -32.62 -3.26
N CYS A 163 9.30 -33.45 -4.05
CA CYS A 163 9.94 -34.54 -4.76
C CYS A 163 10.67 -34.00 -5.99
N ARG A 164 11.95 -34.33 -6.16
CA ARG A 164 12.76 -33.90 -7.32
C ARG A 164 12.36 -34.59 -8.63
N GLN A 165 11.78 -35.80 -8.52
CA GLN A 165 11.39 -36.62 -9.67
C GLN A 165 10.06 -36.11 -10.29
N CYS A 166 9.01 -35.96 -9.46
CA CYS A 166 7.67 -35.64 -9.97
C CYS A 166 7.19 -34.22 -9.61
N GLY A 167 7.98 -33.44 -8.87
CA GLY A 167 7.63 -32.07 -8.48
C GLY A 167 6.49 -31.93 -7.46
N THR A 168 5.96 -33.05 -6.94
CA THR A 168 4.88 -33.01 -5.97
C THR A 168 5.34 -32.42 -4.65
N VAL A 169 4.59 -31.43 -4.14
CA VAL A 169 4.82 -30.81 -2.81
C VAL A 169 3.91 -31.50 -1.81
N PHE A 170 4.46 -31.90 -0.65
CA PHE A 170 3.73 -32.61 0.40
C PHE A 170 4.29 -32.27 1.78
N TYR A 171 3.55 -32.64 2.81
CA TYR A 171 4.00 -32.60 4.19
C TYR A 171 4.56 -33.98 4.60
N PRO A 172 5.69 -34.05 5.32
CA PRO A 172 6.14 -35.29 5.91
C PRO A 172 5.12 -35.74 6.98
N PRO A 173 4.90 -37.05 7.15
CA PRO A 173 3.89 -37.54 8.08
C PRO A 173 4.12 -37.08 9.53
N ASP A 174 5.37 -36.90 9.92
CA ASP A 174 5.75 -36.45 11.28
C ASP A 174 5.48 -34.96 11.50
N ALA A 175 5.36 -34.13 10.43
CA ALA A 175 5.08 -32.70 10.56
C ALA A 175 3.60 -32.41 10.86
N LEU A 176 2.71 -33.38 10.63
CA LEU A 176 1.29 -33.32 10.94
C LEU A 176 0.94 -33.77 12.34
N ALA A 177 1.92 -34.32 13.08
CA ALA A 177 1.73 -34.61 14.50
C ALA A 177 1.36 -33.27 15.19
N PRO A 178 0.18 -33.15 15.82
CA PRO A 178 -0.19 -31.96 16.52
C PRO A 178 0.89 -31.66 17.55
N VAL A 179 1.54 -30.48 17.40
CA VAL A 179 2.31 -29.94 18.53
C VAL A 179 1.26 -29.64 19.59
N VAL A 180 1.06 -30.61 20.47
CA VAL A 180 0.29 -30.44 21.70
C VAL A 180 1.11 -29.45 22.53
N THR A 181 1.01 -28.18 22.17
CA THR A 181 1.45 -27.08 23.02
C THR A 181 0.45 -27.07 24.19
N GLY A 182 0.80 -27.80 25.26
CA GLY A 182 0.19 -27.62 26.55
C GLY A 182 0.26 -26.12 26.90
N ARG A 183 -0.88 -25.46 26.87
CA ARG A 183 -1.14 -24.20 27.56
C ARG A 183 -1.97 -24.51 28.79
#